data_14785c88dd6cfa3ac6793033db3fe2c3
#
_entry.id   14785c88dd6cfa3ac6793033db3fe2c3
#
_cell.length_a   1.000
_cell.length_b   1.000
_cell.length_c   1.000
_cell.angle_alpha   90.00
_cell.angle_beta   90.00
_cell.angle_gamma   90.00
#
_symmetry.space_group_name_H-M   'P 1'
#
loop_
_entity.id
_entity.type
_entity.pdbx_description
1 polymer ?
#
loop_
_entity_poly.entity_id
_entity_poly.type
_entity_poly.pdbx_seq_one_letter_code
_entity_poly.pdbx_strand_id
1 'polypeptide(L)'
;MEGEDEGKPATLMETLFGGPGWNKGRTRPPARDRLLAILPYLIPMMGCIAFTNDGFEFFPLTFQFLDFFTTPMIIFYSNGFIPFFTFFGLFLAVVRNPKVPHFIRYNTMQAIMLDICIMLAGLIMQYLPMFAAVSFFGGVVEILAFVNGTYAIFYSVWNAIQGLYPEIPIITEAVYAQVTESIQDPDDVEEE
;
A
#
# COMPACT_ATOMS: atom_id res chain seq x y z
N MET A 1 -41.89 -2.31 -10.73
CA MET A 1 -41.42 -3.62 -10.26
C MET A 1 -39.93 -3.50 -10.04
N GLU A 2 -39.58 -2.86 -8.96
CA GLU A 2 -38.19 -2.74 -8.45
C GLU A 2 -37.97 -3.96 -7.56
N GLY A 3 -37.10 -4.88 -8.02
CA GLY A 3 -36.75 -6.08 -7.27
C GLY A 3 -35.72 -5.75 -6.23
N GLU A 4 -36.08 -5.86 -5.00
CA GLU A 4 -35.25 -5.92 -3.81
C GLU A 4 -34.12 -6.93 -4.01
N ASP A 5 -32.90 -6.43 -4.13
CA ASP A 5 -31.66 -7.23 -4.02
C ASP A 5 -31.11 -7.10 -2.59
N GLU A 6 -32.04 -7.29 -1.61
CA GLU A 6 -31.68 -7.35 -0.20
C GLU A 6 -31.16 -8.75 0.15
N GLY A 7 -29.89 -8.83 0.53
CA GLY A 7 -29.45 -9.84 1.50
C GLY A 7 -28.85 -11.13 0.99
N LYS A 8 -28.09 -11.12 -0.11
CA LYS A 8 -27.15 -12.23 -0.31
C LYS A 8 -25.91 -12.03 0.59
N PRO A 9 -25.59 -12.99 1.48
CA PRO A 9 -24.35 -12.92 2.23
C PRO A 9 -23.18 -12.84 1.25
N ALA A 10 -22.27 -11.88 1.49
CA ALA A 10 -21.06 -11.73 0.69
C ALA A 10 -20.35 -13.09 0.62
N THR A 11 -20.02 -13.53 -0.59
CA THR A 11 -19.24 -14.75 -0.78
C THR A 11 -17.87 -14.55 -0.13
N LEU A 12 -17.26 -15.63 0.35
CA LEU A 12 -15.92 -15.61 0.97
C LEU A 12 -14.89 -14.92 0.06
N MET A 13 -15.06 -15.04 -1.27
CA MET A 13 -14.29 -14.33 -2.28
C MET A 13 -14.54 -12.82 -2.27
N GLU A 14 -15.77 -12.35 -2.10
CA GLU A 14 -16.09 -10.93 -1.98
C GLU A 14 -15.54 -10.33 -0.68
N THR A 15 -15.48 -11.13 0.38
CA THR A 15 -14.90 -10.71 1.67
C THR A 15 -13.37 -10.66 1.62
N LEU A 16 -12.73 -11.57 0.89
CA LEU A 16 -11.27 -11.66 0.80
C LEU A 16 -10.65 -10.81 -0.32
N PHE A 17 -11.39 -10.58 -1.42
CA PHE A 17 -10.86 -9.91 -2.62
C PHE A 17 -11.60 -8.63 -3.02
N GLY A 18 -12.31 -8.04 -2.13
CA GLY A 18 -13.05 -6.80 -2.35
C GLY A 18 -14.50 -7.08 -2.73
N GLY A 19 -15.37 -7.00 -1.74
CA GLY A 19 -16.79 -6.85 -1.95
C GLY A 19 -17.12 -5.57 -2.73
N PRO A 20 -18.37 -5.38 -3.13
CA PRO A 20 -18.85 -4.23 -3.90
C PRO A 20 -18.86 -2.93 -3.07
N GLY A 21 -17.72 -2.67 -2.40
CA GLY A 21 -17.57 -1.54 -1.52
C GLY A 21 -17.50 -0.20 -2.27
N TRP A 22 -16.46 0.51 -2.05
CA TRP A 22 -16.24 1.92 -2.41
C TRP A 22 -16.13 2.22 -3.90
N ASN A 23 -16.04 1.21 -4.76
CA ASN A 23 -15.98 1.40 -6.22
C ASN A 23 -17.38 1.48 -6.87
N LYS A 24 -18.47 1.12 -6.16
CA LYS A 24 -19.84 1.20 -6.70
C LYS A 24 -20.29 2.67 -6.80
N GLY A 25 -20.67 3.09 -8.00
CA GLY A 25 -21.28 4.40 -8.25
C GLY A 25 -20.32 5.58 -8.36
N ARG A 26 -19.02 5.43 -8.06
CA ARG A 26 -18.04 6.53 -8.16
C ARG A 26 -17.57 6.75 -9.60
N THR A 27 -17.49 8.01 -9.99
CA THR A 27 -16.88 8.41 -11.27
C THR A 27 -15.39 8.14 -11.24
N ARG A 28 -14.84 7.61 -12.34
CA ARG A 28 -13.39 7.34 -12.43
C ARG A 28 -12.60 8.65 -12.38
N PRO A 29 -11.57 8.74 -11.55
CA PRO A 29 -10.74 9.92 -11.46
C PRO A 29 -10.00 10.18 -12.79
N PRO A 30 -9.64 11.45 -13.08
CA PRO A 30 -8.90 11.81 -14.27
C PRO A 30 -7.52 11.14 -14.31
N ALA A 31 -6.94 10.96 -15.51
CA ALA A 31 -5.66 10.27 -15.69
C ALA A 31 -4.51 10.90 -14.88
N ARG A 32 -4.53 12.23 -14.69
CA ARG A 32 -3.55 12.94 -13.87
C ARG A 32 -3.57 12.46 -12.42
N ASP A 33 -4.75 12.33 -11.84
CA ASP A 33 -4.89 11.94 -10.43
C ASP A 33 -4.50 10.48 -10.22
N ARG A 34 -4.73 9.62 -11.24
CA ARG A 34 -4.28 8.22 -11.21
C ARG A 34 -2.75 8.14 -11.19
N LEU A 35 -2.06 8.93 -12.01
CA LEU A 35 -0.60 8.97 -12.04
C LEU A 35 -0.02 9.50 -10.72
N LEU A 36 -0.62 10.56 -10.16
CA LEU A 36 -0.18 11.10 -8.88
C LEU A 36 -0.43 10.13 -7.72
N ALA A 37 -1.50 9.34 -7.78
CA ALA A 37 -1.83 8.33 -6.77
C ALA A 37 -0.85 7.15 -6.73
N ILE A 38 -0.09 6.91 -7.80
CA ILE A 38 0.90 5.82 -7.88
C ILE A 38 2.23 6.20 -7.23
N LEU A 39 2.61 7.49 -7.27
CA LEU A 39 3.93 7.94 -6.80
C LEU A 39 4.27 7.53 -5.35
N PRO A 40 3.35 7.62 -4.37
CA PRO A 40 3.64 7.22 -3.01
C PRO A 40 4.04 5.75 -2.86
N TYR A 41 3.60 4.86 -3.76
CA TYR A 41 3.95 3.44 -3.72
C TYR A 41 5.41 3.13 -4.02
N LEU A 42 6.18 4.10 -4.51
CA LEU A 42 7.64 3.96 -4.67
C LEU A 42 8.33 3.78 -3.32
N ILE A 43 7.79 4.32 -2.23
CA ILE A 43 8.38 4.22 -0.89
C ILE A 43 8.32 2.79 -0.37
N PRO A 44 7.13 2.15 -0.22
CA PRO A 44 7.07 0.76 0.20
C PRO A 44 7.75 -0.19 -0.79
N MET A 45 7.83 0.15 -2.09
CA MET A 45 8.58 -0.62 -3.07
C MET A 45 10.08 -0.66 -2.73
N MET A 46 10.67 0.48 -2.37
CA MET A 46 12.05 0.52 -1.90
C MET A 46 12.25 -0.28 -0.62
N GLY A 47 11.27 -0.23 0.31
CA GLY A 47 11.29 -1.02 1.54
C GLY A 47 11.29 -2.53 1.29
N CYS A 48 10.53 -3.01 0.30
CA CYS A 48 10.51 -4.43 -0.07
C CYS A 48 11.87 -4.94 -0.53
N ILE A 49 12.69 -4.10 -1.18
CA ILE A 49 14.01 -4.51 -1.68
C ILE A 49 14.95 -4.92 -0.53
N ALA A 50 14.75 -4.37 0.66
CA ALA A 50 15.54 -4.75 1.85
C ALA A 50 15.41 -6.25 2.22
N PHE A 51 14.36 -6.94 1.75
CA PHE A 51 14.14 -8.37 1.96
C PHE A 51 14.72 -9.26 0.85
N THR A 52 15.57 -8.72 -0.03
CA THR A 52 16.10 -9.47 -1.19
C THR A 52 17.53 -9.98 -0.98
N ASN A 53 18.05 -10.02 0.28
CA ASN A 53 19.49 -10.21 0.54
C ASN A 53 20.09 -11.50 -0.01
N ASP A 54 19.54 -12.69 0.25
CA ASP A 54 20.25 -13.93 -0.08
C ASP A 54 19.44 -14.94 -0.93
N GLY A 55 18.14 -14.72 -1.11
CA GLY A 55 17.25 -15.69 -1.78
C GLY A 55 17.11 -15.51 -3.29
N PHE A 56 17.55 -14.39 -3.84
CA PHE A 56 17.24 -13.99 -5.22
C PHE A 56 18.34 -14.25 -6.25
N GLU A 57 19.43 -14.89 -5.90
CA GLU A 57 20.42 -15.40 -6.87
C GLU A 57 19.79 -16.33 -7.92
N PHE A 58 18.61 -16.89 -7.62
CA PHE A 58 17.85 -17.76 -8.51
C PHE A 58 17.05 -17.03 -9.59
N PHE A 59 16.89 -15.69 -9.52
CA PHE A 59 16.09 -14.92 -10.47
C PHE A 59 16.84 -13.73 -11.08
N PRO A 60 17.76 -13.93 -12.02
CA PRO A 60 18.64 -12.88 -12.54
C PRO A 60 17.92 -11.71 -13.24
N LEU A 61 16.74 -11.95 -13.82
CA LEU A 61 15.92 -10.88 -14.44
C LEU A 61 15.28 -9.95 -13.40
N THR A 62 14.91 -10.50 -12.26
CA THR A 62 14.38 -9.73 -11.14
C THR A 62 15.44 -8.82 -10.56
N PHE A 63 16.69 -9.25 -10.51
CA PHE A 63 17.85 -8.48 -10.05
C PHE A 63 18.07 -7.20 -10.86
N GLN A 64 18.03 -7.27 -12.19
CA GLN A 64 18.23 -6.09 -13.05
C GLN A 64 17.15 -5.02 -12.85
N PHE A 65 15.91 -5.43 -12.62
CA PHE A 65 14.82 -4.50 -12.32
C PHE A 65 14.96 -3.91 -10.92
N LEU A 66 15.30 -4.72 -9.94
CA LEU A 66 15.49 -4.31 -8.55
C LEU A 66 16.72 -3.43 -8.37
N ASP A 67 17.80 -3.67 -9.10
CA ASP A 67 19.04 -2.90 -9.04
C ASP A 67 18.82 -1.42 -9.37
N PHE A 68 17.89 -1.13 -10.29
CA PHE A 68 17.46 0.25 -10.58
C PHE A 68 16.94 0.97 -9.34
N PHE A 69 16.25 0.27 -8.43
CA PHE A 69 15.72 0.84 -7.19
C PHE A 69 16.70 0.78 -6.01
N THR A 70 17.75 -0.02 -6.09
CA THR A 70 18.72 -0.20 -5.01
C THR A 70 19.47 1.10 -4.69
N THR A 71 19.92 1.84 -5.70
CA THR A 71 20.61 3.12 -5.48
C THR A 71 19.71 4.18 -4.81
N PRO A 72 18.49 4.46 -5.29
CA PRO A 72 17.54 5.32 -4.59
C PRO A 72 17.24 4.85 -3.16
N MET A 73 17.10 3.55 -2.95
CA MET A 73 16.85 2.95 -1.63
C MET A 73 18.00 3.24 -0.67
N ILE A 74 19.26 2.99 -1.07
CA ILE A 74 20.42 3.25 -0.24
C ILE A 74 20.48 4.73 0.16
N ILE A 75 20.26 5.64 -0.78
CA ILE A 75 20.23 7.08 -0.51
C ILE A 75 19.10 7.43 0.45
N PHE A 76 17.90 6.88 0.24
CA PHE A 76 16.71 7.16 1.04
C PHE A 76 16.88 6.69 2.49
N TYR A 77 17.39 5.48 2.70
CA TYR A 77 17.60 4.90 4.04
C TYR A 77 18.96 5.21 4.66
N SER A 78 19.89 5.89 3.95
CA SER A 78 21.22 6.28 4.49
C SER A 78 21.11 7.18 5.72
N ASN A 79 20.03 7.94 5.83
CA ASN A 79 19.75 8.82 6.96
C ASN A 79 18.31 8.60 7.44
N GLY A 80 18.14 8.13 8.67
CA GLY A 80 16.82 7.84 9.25
C GLY A 80 15.85 9.03 9.29
N PHE A 81 16.36 10.27 9.16
CA PHE A 81 15.50 11.44 9.06
C PHE A 81 14.79 11.55 7.72
N ILE A 82 15.34 11.03 6.63
CA ILE A 82 14.72 11.12 5.29
C ILE A 82 13.39 10.35 5.24
N PRO A 83 13.30 9.05 5.61
CA PRO A 83 12.04 8.34 5.69
C PRO A 83 11.05 9.01 6.64
N PHE A 84 11.52 9.47 7.81
CA PHE A 84 10.68 10.15 8.80
C PHE A 84 10.03 11.42 8.23
N PHE A 85 10.81 12.34 7.67
CA PHE A 85 10.26 13.57 7.07
C PHE A 85 9.41 13.29 5.84
N THR A 86 9.73 12.27 5.06
CA THR A 86 8.91 11.84 3.92
C THR A 86 7.55 11.35 4.37
N PHE A 87 7.50 10.51 5.41
CA PHE A 87 6.25 10.06 6.02
C PHE A 87 5.40 11.25 6.48
N PHE A 88 5.96 12.13 7.30
CA PHE A 88 5.23 13.29 7.80
C PHE A 88 4.83 14.26 6.70
N GLY A 89 5.70 14.47 5.70
CA GLY A 89 5.41 15.30 4.54
C GLY A 89 4.22 14.79 3.74
N LEU A 90 4.20 13.49 3.42
CA LEU A 90 3.08 12.88 2.71
C LEU A 90 1.80 12.88 3.55
N PHE A 91 1.90 12.55 4.83
CA PHE A 91 0.74 12.53 5.71
C PHE A 91 0.11 13.92 5.86
N LEU A 92 0.92 14.95 6.17
CA LEU A 92 0.40 16.31 6.41
C LEU A 92 0.06 17.05 5.10
N ALA A 93 0.92 16.94 4.07
CA ALA A 93 0.73 17.72 2.84
C ALA A 93 -0.26 17.08 1.86
N VAL A 94 -0.44 15.76 1.90
CA VAL A 94 -1.32 15.04 0.99
C VAL A 94 -2.55 14.51 1.72
N VAL A 95 -2.38 13.62 2.72
CA VAL A 95 -3.51 12.92 3.35
C VAL A 95 -4.42 13.89 4.11
N ARG A 96 -3.84 14.83 4.86
CA ARG A 96 -4.58 15.81 5.69
C ARG A 96 -4.99 17.07 4.93
N ASN A 97 -4.65 17.18 3.65
CA ASN A 97 -4.94 18.37 2.87
C ASN A 97 -6.28 18.24 2.13
N PRO A 98 -7.31 19.03 2.48
CA PRO A 98 -8.62 18.98 1.83
C PRO A 98 -8.61 19.38 0.35
N LYS A 99 -7.57 20.10 -0.10
CA LYS A 99 -7.43 20.51 -1.51
C LYS A 99 -6.99 19.37 -2.43
N VAL A 100 -6.54 18.27 -1.87
CA VAL A 100 -6.08 17.09 -2.62
C VAL A 100 -7.28 16.15 -2.85
N PRO A 101 -7.53 15.70 -4.09
CA PRO A 101 -8.60 14.76 -4.39
C PRO A 101 -8.58 13.52 -3.48
N HIS A 102 -9.75 13.07 -3.06
CA HIS A 102 -9.90 11.92 -2.14
C HIS A 102 -9.15 10.67 -2.65
N PHE A 103 -9.17 10.42 -3.95
CA PHE A 103 -8.48 9.30 -4.58
C PHE A 103 -6.95 9.32 -4.33
N ILE A 104 -6.31 10.48 -4.44
CA ILE A 104 -4.87 10.62 -4.17
C ILE A 104 -4.59 10.45 -2.69
N ARG A 105 -5.41 11.04 -1.82
CA ARG A 105 -5.28 10.93 -0.36
C ARG A 105 -5.39 9.49 0.11
N TYR A 106 -6.38 8.76 -0.40
CA TYR A 106 -6.59 7.36 -0.09
C TYR A 106 -5.37 6.50 -0.48
N ASN A 107 -4.92 6.60 -1.73
CA ASN A 107 -3.77 5.83 -2.21
C ASN A 107 -2.47 6.20 -1.47
N THR A 108 -2.28 7.49 -1.14
CA THR A 108 -1.13 7.93 -0.35
C THR A 108 -1.17 7.32 1.06
N MET A 109 -2.32 7.33 1.71
CA MET A 109 -2.46 6.72 3.04
C MET A 109 -2.23 5.21 2.99
N GLN A 110 -2.73 4.54 1.96
CA GLN A 110 -2.51 3.11 1.77
C GLN A 110 -1.03 2.77 1.55
N ALA A 111 -0.32 3.57 0.74
CA ALA A 111 1.12 3.41 0.55
C ALA A 111 1.89 3.58 1.87
N ILE A 112 1.53 4.58 2.68
CA ILE A 112 2.09 4.81 4.01
C ILE A 112 1.85 3.59 4.92
N MET A 113 0.64 3.05 4.95
CA MET A 113 0.31 1.88 5.77
C MET A 113 1.07 0.63 5.32
N LEU A 114 1.24 0.43 4.02
CA LEU A 114 2.07 -0.65 3.48
C LEU A 114 3.54 -0.50 3.89
N ASP A 115 4.07 0.72 3.81
CA ASP A 115 5.46 1.00 4.23
C ASP A 115 5.67 0.72 5.72
N ILE A 116 4.72 1.10 6.57
CA ILE A 116 4.75 0.76 8.01
C ILE A 116 4.76 -0.77 8.21
N CYS A 117 3.92 -1.51 7.48
CA CYS A 117 3.89 -2.98 7.60
C CYS A 117 5.23 -3.60 7.17
N ILE A 118 5.86 -3.10 6.11
CA ILE A 118 7.16 -3.54 5.62
C ILE A 118 8.26 -3.21 6.65
N MET A 119 8.26 -2.00 7.21
CA MET A 119 9.19 -1.63 8.26
C MET A 119 9.05 -2.49 9.52
N LEU A 120 7.81 -2.81 9.93
CA LEU A 120 7.55 -3.69 11.06
C LEU A 120 8.05 -5.12 10.78
N ALA A 121 7.86 -5.64 9.57
CA ALA A 121 8.40 -6.93 9.17
C ALA A 121 9.94 -6.94 9.26
N GLY A 122 10.61 -5.88 8.77
CA GLY A 122 12.06 -5.71 8.89
C GLY A 122 12.54 -5.62 10.33
N LEU A 123 11.80 -4.91 11.17
CA LEU A 123 12.08 -4.80 12.59
C LEU A 123 11.98 -6.17 13.30
N ILE A 124 10.92 -6.94 13.01
CA ILE A 124 10.77 -8.30 13.55
C ILE A 124 11.95 -9.16 13.15
N MET A 125 12.36 -9.13 11.87
CA MET A 125 13.53 -9.88 11.39
C MET A 125 14.82 -9.48 12.09
N GLN A 126 15.03 -8.19 12.35
CA GLN A 126 16.22 -7.67 13.03
C GLN A 126 16.32 -8.14 14.48
N TYR A 127 15.20 -8.30 15.18
CA TYR A 127 15.16 -8.76 16.58
C TYR A 127 15.02 -10.28 16.72
N LEU A 128 14.87 -11.03 15.64
CA LEU A 128 14.93 -12.49 15.70
C LEU A 128 16.29 -12.95 16.21
N PRO A 129 16.31 -13.96 17.10
CA PRO A 129 17.57 -14.57 17.52
C PRO A 129 18.41 -14.98 16.30
N MET A 130 19.71 -14.73 16.33
CA MET A 130 20.62 -14.96 15.20
C MET A 130 20.48 -16.38 14.62
N PHE A 131 20.28 -17.39 15.46
CA PHE A 131 20.06 -18.77 15.01
C PHE A 131 18.75 -18.98 14.24
N ALA A 132 17.72 -18.20 14.54
CA ALA A 132 16.46 -18.26 13.83
C ALA A 132 16.49 -17.46 12.52
N ALA A 133 17.18 -16.30 12.53
CA ALA A 133 17.35 -15.46 11.34
C ALA A 133 18.17 -16.15 10.24
N VAL A 134 19.24 -16.88 10.61
CA VAL A 134 20.12 -17.61 9.66
C VAL A 134 19.59 -18.99 9.32
N SER A 135 18.47 -19.41 9.91
CA SER A 135 17.87 -20.71 9.66
C SER A 135 16.97 -20.69 8.43
N PHE A 136 16.61 -21.87 7.94
CA PHE A 136 15.59 -22.04 6.90
C PHE A 136 14.29 -21.28 7.21
N PHE A 137 13.90 -21.19 8.47
CA PHE A 137 12.71 -20.46 8.91
C PHE A 137 12.85 -18.94 8.67
N GLY A 138 14.01 -18.34 8.96
CA GLY A 138 14.28 -16.93 8.68
C GLY A 138 14.14 -16.62 7.18
N GLY A 139 14.76 -17.43 6.33
CA GLY A 139 14.66 -17.28 4.87
C GLY A 139 13.22 -17.40 4.34
N VAL A 140 12.42 -18.29 4.89
CA VAL A 140 10.98 -18.41 4.54
C VAL A 140 10.21 -17.15 4.92
N VAL A 141 10.43 -16.59 6.11
CA VAL A 141 9.77 -15.35 6.55
C VAL A 141 10.17 -14.18 5.67
N GLU A 142 11.44 -14.08 5.31
CA GLU A 142 11.97 -13.05 4.40
C GLU A 142 11.30 -13.10 3.01
N ILE A 143 11.26 -14.28 2.41
CA ILE A 143 10.59 -14.50 1.11
C ILE A 143 9.09 -14.18 1.21
N LEU A 144 8.42 -14.60 2.26
CA LEU A 144 7.00 -14.30 2.46
C LEU A 144 6.75 -12.80 2.62
N ALA A 145 7.59 -12.09 3.38
CA ALA A 145 7.49 -10.64 3.54
C ALA A 145 7.67 -9.93 2.19
N PHE A 146 8.69 -10.31 1.42
CA PHE A 146 8.93 -9.76 0.09
C PHE A 146 7.79 -10.04 -0.88
N VAL A 147 7.33 -11.28 -0.99
CA VAL A 147 6.27 -11.68 -1.94
C VAL A 147 4.96 -10.99 -1.59
N ASN A 148 4.56 -10.99 -0.32
CA ASN A 148 3.30 -10.34 0.09
C ASN A 148 3.37 -8.82 -0.06
N GLY A 149 4.48 -8.18 0.33
CA GLY A 149 4.67 -6.75 0.19
C GLY A 149 4.64 -6.32 -1.29
N THR A 150 5.39 -7.01 -2.12
CA THR A 150 5.45 -6.75 -3.56
C THR A 150 4.08 -6.97 -4.22
N TYR A 151 3.39 -8.07 -3.89
CA TYR A 151 2.04 -8.35 -4.38
C TYR A 151 1.06 -7.24 -4.00
N ALA A 152 1.04 -6.81 -2.73
CA ALA A 152 0.16 -5.76 -2.26
C ALA A 152 0.41 -4.42 -2.98
N ILE A 153 1.67 -4.07 -3.23
CA ILE A 153 2.04 -2.85 -3.97
C ILE A 153 1.58 -2.95 -5.43
N PHE A 154 1.89 -4.04 -6.12
CA PHE A 154 1.47 -4.21 -7.52
C PHE A 154 -0.05 -4.24 -7.66
N TYR A 155 -0.75 -4.92 -6.77
CA TYR A 155 -2.21 -4.93 -6.72
C TYR A 155 -2.77 -3.51 -6.56
N SER A 156 -2.22 -2.72 -5.65
CA SER A 156 -2.64 -1.35 -5.40
C SER A 156 -2.37 -0.44 -6.60
N VAL A 157 -1.17 -0.51 -7.16
CA VAL A 157 -0.79 0.28 -8.35
C VAL A 157 -1.68 -0.09 -9.54
N TRP A 158 -1.95 -1.38 -9.76
CA TRP A 158 -2.82 -1.84 -10.84
C TRP A 158 -4.24 -1.28 -10.73
N ASN A 159 -4.83 -1.32 -9.53
CA ASN A 159 -6.15 -0.73 -9.28
C ASN A 159 -6.11 0.79 -9.45
N ALA A 160 -5.08 1.47 -8.93
CA ALA A 160 -4.93 2.91 -9.07
C ALA A 160 -4.83 3.37 -10.54
N ILE A 161 -4.12 2.62 -11.40
CA ILE A 161 -4.06 2.87 -12.86
C ILE A 161 -5.47 2.79 -13.48
N GLN A 162 -6.29 1.85 -13.05
CA GLN A 162 -7.66 1.69 -13.52
C GLN A 162 -8.61 2.75 -12.95
N GLY A 163 -8.16 3.52 -11.96
CA GLY A 163 -8.98 4.50 -11.25
C GLY A 163 -9.91 3.84 -10.23
N LEU A 164 -9.55 2.66 -9.73
CA LEU A 164 -10.23 1.94 -8.68
C LEU A 164 -9.50 2.10 -7.35
N TYR A 165 -10.24 2.07 -6.26
CA TYR A 165 -9.67 2.04 -4.91
C TYR A 165 -9.19 0.62 -4.63
N PRO A 166 -7.89 0.42 -4.36
CA PRO A 166 -7.36 -0.89 -4.02
C PRO A 166 -7.82 -1.29 -2.61
N GLU A 167 -8.49 -2.43 -2.50
CA GLU A 167 -8.98 -2.95 -1.23
C GLU A 167 -8.07 -4.08 -0.76
N ILE A 168 -7.28 -3.82 0.29
CA ILE A 168 -6.42 -4.80 0.95
C ILE A 168 -7.04 -5.10 2.33
N PRO A 169 -7.36 -6.37 2.64
CA PRO A 169 -7.91 -6.74 3.95
C PRO A 169 -7.07 -6.16 5.09
N ILE A 170 -7.72 -5.68 6.15
CA ILE A 170 -7.12 -5.07 7.35
C ILE A 170 -6.59 -3.65 7.08
N ILE A 171 -5.79 -3.44 6.03
CA ILE A 171 -5.19 -2.13 5.71
C ILE A 171 -6.26 -1.15 5.27
N THR A 172 -7.19 -1.58 4.43
CA THR A 172 -8.24 -0.73 3.87
C THR A 172 -9.11 -0.08 4.93
N GLU A 173 -9.51 -0.82 5.96
CA GLU A 173 -10.32 -0.29 7.06
C GLU A 173 -9.57 0.81 7.82
N ALA A 174 -8.28 0.60 8.11
CA ALA A 174 -7.44 1.59 8.77
C ALA A 174 -7.23 2.83 7.90
N VAL A 175 -7.11 2.67 6.59
CA VAL A 175 -6.99 3.79 5.63
C VAL A 175 -8.27 4.61 5.61
N TYR A 176 -9.44 3.98 5.53
CA TYR A 176 -10.72 4.69 5.54
C TYR A 176 -10.93 5.47 6.84
N ALA A 177 -10.65 4.87 8.00
CA ALA A 177 -10.75 5.56 9.28
C ALA A 177 -9.92 6.85 9.28
N GLN A 178 -8.68 6.80 8.80
CA GLN A 178 -7.78 7.96 8.77
C GLN A 178 -8.17 9.02 7.74
N VAL A 179 -8.66 8.62 6.57
CA VAL A 179 -9.01 9.55 5.50
C VAL A 179 -10.39 10.17 5.73
N THR A 180 -11.35 9.42 6.25
CA THR A 180 -12.72 9.92 6.53
C THR A 180 -12.75 10.85 7.74
N GLU A 181 -12.03 10.54 8.82
CA GLU A 181 -11.95 11.43 9.99
C GLU A 181 -11.29 12.78 9.67
N SER A 182 -10.47 12.84 8.62
CA SER A 182 -9.76 14.07 8.31
C SER A 182 -10.61 15.13 7.61
N ILE A 183 -11.72 14.74 6.94
CA ILE A 183 -12.60 15.69 6.22
C ILE A 183 -13.99 15.05 6.05
N GLN A 184 -15.03 15.74 6.51
CA GLN A 184 -16.36 15.63 5.91
C GLN A 184 -16.23 16.24 4.51
N ASP A 185 -16.24 15.41 3.47
CA ASP A 185 -16.29 15.92 2.11
C ASP A 185 -17.59 16.73 1.94
N PRO A 186 -17.52 17.96 1.40
CA PRO A 186 -18.73 18.76 1.15
C PRO A 186 -19.74 18.05 0.24
N ASP A 187 -19.28 17.08 -0.54
CA ASP A 187 -20.11 16.31 -1.48
C ASP A 187 -20.92 15.20 -0.79
N ASP A 188 -20.61 14.85 0.47
CA ASP A 188 -21.34 13.86 1.26
C ASP A 188 -22.54 14.48 2.03
N VAL A 189 -22.72 15.81 1.97
CA VAL A 189 -23.77 16.55 2.73
C VAL A 189 -25.06 16.77 1.92
N GLU A 190 -25.09 16.44 0.62
CA GLU A 190 -26.28 16.65 -0.22
C GLU A 190 -27.24 15.45 -0.35
N GLU A 191 -27.05 14.37 0.45
CA GLU A 191 -27.93 13.19 0.44
C GLU A 191 -28.64 12.94 1.78
N GLU A 192 -29.10 13.98 2.51
CA GLU A 192 -30.09 13.86 3.57
C GLU A 192 -31.39 14.64 3.23
#